data_4359065ff8891799bb3b7daa0fa71980
#
_entry.id   4359065ff8891799bb3b7daa0fa71980
#
_cell.length_a   1.000
_cell.length_b   1.000
_cell.length_c   1.000
_cell.angle_alpha   90.00
_cell.angle_beta   90.00
_cell.angle_gamma   90.00
#
_symmetry.space_group_name_H-M   'P 1'
#
loop_
_entity.id
_entity.type
_entity.pdbx_description
1 polymer ?
#
loop_
_entity_poly.entity_id
_entity_poly.type
_entity_poly.pdbx_seq_one_letter_code
_entity_poly.pdbx_strand_id
1 'polypeptide(L)'
;ERNGSVVRRLTDDPGIEVSPAWSPDGKQVVFVSDRSGSPQIFVLDAQSGKTRRVTYSGSYNTSPEWSPKGDRIVYTGRVGSKFAIFTISAEGGDPRKLTSEASDSEDPTWSPDGRFIAFSSNRAGKYHLYVMQASGENQRRLTGSGGDDTKPSWSARLLD
;
A
#
# COMPACT_ATOMS: atom_id res chain seq x y z
N GLU A 1 -8.04 4.81 -21.89
CA GLU A 1 -9.46 4.87 -22.27
C GLU A 1 -10.17 3.54 -21.98
N ARG A 2 -11.50 3.53 -21.91
CA ARG A 2 -12.29 2.30 -21.62
C ARG A 2 -12.16 1.21 -22.69
N ASN A 3 -11.69 1.56 -23.87
CA ASN A 3 -11.43 0.65 -24.99
C ASN A 3 -10.03 0.02 -24.96
N GLY A 4 -9.24 0.28 -23.92
CA GLY A 4 -7.87 -0.22 -23.78
C GLY A 4 -6.82 0.57 -24.57
N SER A 5 -7.17 1.65 -25.25
CA SER A 5 -6.18 2.47 -25.94
C SER A 5 -5.31 3.24 -24.93
N VAL A 6 -4.01 3.31 -25.20
CA VAL A 6 -3.06 4.06 -24.37
C VAL A 6 -3.25 5.56 -24.62
N VAL A 7 -3.56 6.31 -23.54
CA VAL A 7 -3.70 7.77 -23.63
C VAL A 7 -2.34 8.45 -23.60
N ARG A 8 -1.51 8.10 -22.63
CA ARG A 8 -0.12 8.58 -22.52
C ARG A 8 0.68 7.75 -21.53
N ARG A 9 2.00 7.75 -21.68
CA ARG A 9 2.93 7.30 -20.65
C ARG A 9 3.02 8.35 -19.54
N LEU A 10 2.95 7.93 -18.27
CA LEU A 10 2.98 8.82 -17.11
C LEU A 10 4.40 9.03 -16.56
N THR A 11 5.26 8.02 -16.68
CA THR A 11 6.65 8.04 -16.18
C THR A 11 7.62 7.63 -17.30
N ASP A 12 8.87 8.08 -17.21
CA ASP A 12 9.92 7.78 -18.19
C ASP A 12 11.27 7.47 -17.53
N ASP A 13 11.23 6.95 -16.31
CA ASP A 13 12.41 6.51 -15.56
C ASP A 13 12.86 5.13 -16.06
N PRO A 14 14.16 4.85 -16.23
CA PRO A 14 14.66 3.54 -16.65
C PRO A 14 14.59 2.48 -15.56
N GLY A 15 14.33 2.87 -14.31
CA GLY A 15 14.18 1.97 -13.17
C GLY A 15 12.88 1.17 -13.19
N ILE A 16 12.77 0.24 -12.24
CA ILE A 16 11.56 -0.54 -12.02
C ILE A 16 10.47 0.36 -11.44
N GLU A 17 9.28 0.33 -12.04
CA GLU A 17 8.10 1.05 -11.57
C GLU A 17 6.92 0.09 -11.54
N VAL A 18 6.40 -0.18 -10.33
CA VAL A 18 5.37 -1.20 -10.09
C VAL A 18 4.34 -0.76 -9.05
N SER A 19 3.27 -1.54 -8.91
CA SER A 19 2.22 -1.36 -7.90
C SER A 19 1.58 0.04 -7.91
N PRO A 20 1.13 0.56 -9.06
CA PRO A 20 0.49 1.87 -9.12
C PRO A 20 -0.92 1.84 -8.51
N ALA A 21 -1.29 2.90 -7.79
CA ALA A 21 -2.65 3.14 -7.31
C ALA A 21 -3.01 4.63 -7.43
N TRP A 22 -4.24 4.91 -7.91
CA TRP A 22 -4.75 6.27 -8.04
C TRP A 22 -5.17 6.85 -6.69
N SER A 23 -4.93 8.13 -6.49
CA SER A 23 -5.55 8.89 -5.39
C SER A 23 -7.07 8.95 -5.57
N PRO A 24 -7.86 9.07 -4.49
CA PRO A 24 -9.32 9.10 -4.57
C PRO A 24 -9.88 10.22 -5.45
N ASP A 25 -9.17 11.32 -5.59
CA ASP A 25 -9.54 12.46 -6.44
C ASP A 25 -9.07 12.33 -7.90
N GLY A 26 -8.36 11.24 -8.23
CA GLY A 26 -7.87 10.95 -9.57
C GLY A 26 -6.74 11.86 -10.06
N LYS A 27 -6.09 12.65 -9.19
CA LYS A 27 -5.07 13.61 -9.58
C LYS A 27 -3.64 13.09 -9.43
N GLN A 28 -3.42 12.11 -8.56
CA GLN A 28 -2.12 11.58 -8.24
C GLN A 28 -2.07 10.06 -8.39
N VAL A 29 -0.89 9.52 -8.63
CA VAL A 29 -0.62 8.07 -8.63
C VAL A 29 0.48 7.80 -7.62
N VAL A 30 0.22 6.94 -6.63
CA VAL A 30 1.28 6.36 -5.79
C VAL A 30 1.83 5.13 -6.50
N PHE A 31 3.13 4.90 -6.40
CA PHE A 31 3.79 3.74 -7.00
C PHE A 31 5.12 3.43 -6.31
N VAL A 32 5.67 2.27 -6.60
CA VAL A 32 7.01 1.85 -6.16
C VAL A 32 8.00 2.11 -7.26
N SER A 33 9.17 2.68 -6.92
CA SER A 33 10.28 2.78 -7.83
C SER A 33 11.62 2.55 -7.13
N ASP A 34 12.57 1.94 -7.82
CA ASP A 34 13.94 1.72 -7.34
C ASP A 34 14.93 2.79 -7.82
N ARG A 35 14.44 3.87 -8.46
CA ARG A 35 15.24 5.01 -8.96
C ARG A 35 16.19 5.64 -7.93
N SER A 36 15.92 5.45 -6.64
CA SER A 36 16.76 5.91 -5.52
C SER A 36 17.73 4.85 -4.99
N GLY A 37 17.95 3.74 -5.72
CA GLY A 37 18.84 2.63 -5.38
C GLY A 37 18.17 1.47 -4.67
N SER A 38 16.93 1.62 -4.21
CA SER A 38 16.11 0.55 -3.62
C SER A 38 14.64 0.87 -3.75
N PRO A 39 13.72 -0.14 -3.70
CA PRO A 39 12.29 0.07 -3.82
C PRO A 39 11.75 1.02 -2.75
N GLN A 40 11.18 2.14 -3.19
CA GLN A 40 10.61 3.19 -2.35
C GLN A 40 9.26 3.66 -2.89
N ILE A 41 8.47 4.30 -2.04
CA ILE A 41 7.18 4.84 -2.44
C ILE A 41 7.35 6.25 -3.01
N PHE A 42 6.78 6.47 -4.18
CA PHE A 42 6.74 7.75 -4.87
C PHE A 42 5.29 8.14 -5.18
N VAL A 43 5.07 9.42 -5.33
CA VAL A 43 3.80 9.99 -5.80
C VAL A 43 4.07 10.83 -7.04
N LEU A 44 3.29 10.59 -8.07
CA LEU A 44 3.27 11.33 -9.34
C LEU A 44 2.03 12.21 -9.38
N ASP A 45 2.19 13.48 -9.71
CA ASP A 45 1.07 14.34 -10.12
C ASP A 45 0.74 14.05 -11.59
N ALA A 46 -0.49 13.55 -11.82
CA ALA A 46 -0.88 13.06 -13.14
C ALA A 46 -1.03 14.17 -14.19
N GLN A 47 -1.23 15.42 -13.78
CA GLN A 47 -1.33 16.55 -14.70
C GLN A 47 0.04 17.08 -15.12
N SER A 48 0.88 17.38 -14.12
CA SER A 48 2.20 17.99 -14.36
C SER A 48 3.31 16.99 -14.70
N GLY A 49 3.12 15.69 -14.37
CA GLY A 49 4.15 14.65 -14.49
C GLY A 49 5.23 14.73 -13.41
N LYS A 50 5.12 15.65 -12.46
CA LYS A 50 6.11 15.79 -11.38
C LYS A 50 6.00 14.62 -10.40
N THR A 51 7.16 14.04 -10.09
CA THR A 51 7.29 12.92 -9.15
C THR A 51 8.01 13.36 -7.89
N ARG A 52 7.53 12.92 -6.72
CA ARG A 52 8.20 13.11 -5.44
C ARG A 52 8.31 11.80 -4.69
N ARG A 53 9.40 11.60 -3.96
CA ARG A 53 9.58 10.47 -3.04
C ARG A 53 8.81 10.72 -1.75
N VAL A 54 8.18 9.68 -1.20
CA VAL A 54 7.39 9.72 0.04
C VAL A 54 8.12 9.02 1.19
N THR A 55 8.78 7.88 0.92
CA THR A 55 9.48 7.10 1.95
C THR A 55 10.99 7.30 1.86
N TYR A 56 11.62 7.61 3.00
CA TYR A 56 13.08 7.82 3.13
C TYR A 56 13.73 6.85 4.10
N SER A 57 12.95 6.15 4.92
CA SER A 57 13.41 5.12 5.86
C SER A 57 13.10 3.73 5.34
N GLY A 58 13.91 2.75 5.79
CA GLY A 58 13.81 1.36 5.32
C GLY A 58 14.52 1.14 3.99
N SER A 59 14.90 -0.12 3.74
CA SER A 59 15.62 -0.54 2.53
C SER A 59 14.70 -1.08 1.42
N TYR A 60 13.42 -1.31 1.73
CA TYR A 60 12.45 -1.89 0.80
C TYR A 60 11.04 -1.53 1.23
N ASN A 61 10.35 -0.73 0.45
CA ASN A 61 8.96 -0.31 0.66
C ASN A 61 8.15 -0.61 -0.61
N THR A 62 7.00 -1.30 -0.46
CA THR A 62 6.20 -1.81 -1.59
C THR A 62 4.70 -1.82 -1.27
N SER A 63 3.87 -2.22 -2.24
CA SER A 63 2.41 -2.37 -2.11
C SER A 63 1.73 -1.13 -1.50
N PRO A 64 1.95 0.08 -2.04
CA PRO A 64 1.31 1.27 -1.52
C PRO A 64 -0.15 1.37 -1.95
N GLU A 65 -1.00 1.88 -1.06
CA GLU A 65 -2.40 2.21 -1.37
C GLU A 65 -2.83 3.49 -0.65
N TRP A 66 -3.61 4.32 -1.35
CA TRP A 66 -4.19 5.54 -0.80
C TRP A 66 -5.31 5.24 0.19
N SER A 67 -5.36 6.01 1.29
CA SER A 67 -6.57 6.10 2.10
C SER A 67 -7.72 6.67 1.27
N PRO A 68 -8.98 6.31 1.53
CA PRO A 68 -10.13 6.89 0.82
C PRO A 68 -10.27 8.41 0.97
N LYS A 69 -9.62 9.00 1.97
CA LYS A 69 -9.55 10.45 2.18
C LYS A 69 -8.43 11.13 1.39
N GLY A 70 -7.48 10.37 0.84
CA GLY A 70 -6.33 10.89 0.11
C GLY A 70 -5.25 11.53 0.99
N ASP A 71 -5.37 11.45 2.31
CA ASP A 71 -4.45 12.07 3.28
C ASP A 71 -3.29 11.18 3.70
N ARG A 72 -3.42 9.87 3.50
CA ARG A 72 -2.44 8.87 3.93
C ARG A 72 -2.20 7.81 2.87
N ILE A 73 -1.04 7.17 2.98
CA ILE A 73 -0.66 5.99 2.20
C ILE A 73 -0.35 4.87 3.20
N VAL A 74 -0.97 3.68 3.01
CA VAL A 74 -0.58 2.45 3.67
C VAL A 74 0.39 1.70 2.76
N TYR A 75 1.36 0.99 3.31
CA TYR A 75 2.33 0.24 2.53
C TYR A 75 2.99 -0.88 3.33
N THR A 76 3.65 -1.79 2.64
CA THR A 76 4.52 -2.83 3.21
C THR A 76 5.95 -2.31 3.26
N GLY A 77 6.58 -2.33 4.43
CA GLY A 77 7.97 -1.94 4.62
C GLY A 77 8.80 -3.05 5.27
N ARG A 78 10.06 -3.20 4.84
CA ARG A 78 10.98 -4.19 5.39
C ARG A 78 11.61 -3.69 6.70
N VAL A 79 11.58 -4.55 7.74
CA VAL A 79 12.22 -4.34 9.03
C VAL A 79 13.10 -5.57 9.33
N GLY A 80 14.41 -5.42 9.23
CA GLY A 80 15.33 -6.56 9.31
C GLY A 80 15.04 -7.59 8.22
N SER A 81 14.71 -8.82 8.60
CA SER A 81 14.36 -9.91 7.68
C SER A 81 12.86 -10.06 7.45
N LYS A 82 12.02 -9.22 8.06
CA LYS A 82 10.56 -9.33 8.05
C LYS A 82 9.91 -8.13 7.37
N PHE A 83 8.65 -8.30 7.01
CA PHE A 83 7.80 -7.24 6.47
C PHE A 83 6.74 -6.81 7.48
N ALA A 84 6.48 -5.53 7.56
CA ALA A 84 5.46 -4.94 8.43
C ALA A 84 4.62 -3.93 7.65
N ILE A 85 3.40 -3.68 8.13
CA ILE A 85 2.53 -2.65 7.57
C ILE A 85 2.83 -1.32 8.22
N PHE A 86 2.92 -0.29 7.39
CA PHE A 86 3.13 1.09 7.78
C PHE A 86 2.06 2.01 7.20
N THR A 87 1.84 3.14 7.83
CA THR A 87 1.18 4.29 7.22
C THR A 87 2.09 5.52 7.27
N ILE A 88 1.95 6.38 6.28
CA ILE A 88 2.64 7.66 6.20
C ILE A 88 1.65 8.73 5.69
N SER A 89 1.86 10.00 6.03
CA SER A 89 1.13 11.10 5.38
C SER A 89 1.36 11.05 3.87
N ALA A 90 0.35 11.39 3.09
CA ALA A 90 0.49 11.54 1.64
C ALA A 90 1.58 12.54 1.26
N GLU A 91 1.82 13.54 2.09
CA GLU A 91 2.89 14.55 1.91
C GLU A 91 4.29 14.07 2.36
N GLY A 92 4.39 12.87 2.94
CA GLY A 92 5.63 12.34 3.50
C GLY A 92 5.75 12.59 5.01
N GLY A 93 6.97 12.53 5.55
CA GLY A 93 7.27 12.66 6.98
C GLY A 93 7.59 11.32 7.63
N ASP A 94 7.34 11.20 8.94
CA ASP A 94 7.67 10.00 9.69
C ASP A 94 6.62 8.89 9.50
N PRO A 95 7.03 7.68 9.10
CA PRO A 95 6.12 6.57 8.97
C PRO A 95 5.72 6.00 10.34
N ARG A 96 4.46 5.60 10.48
CA ARG A 96 3.97 4.86 11.64
C ARG A 96 3.85 3.38 11.31
N LYS A 97 4.56 2.54 12.05
CA LYS A 97 4.44 1.09 11.98
C LYS A 97 3.13 0.63 12.65
N LEU A 98 2.36 -0.22 11.97
CA LEU A 98 1.07 -0.73 12.44
C LEU A 98 1.11 -2.19 12.90
N THR A 99 2.04 -3.01 12.36
CA THR A 99 2.21 -4.41 12.76
C THR A 99 3.58 -4.66 13.37
N SER A 100 3.71 -5.73 14.19
CA SER A 100 5.01 -6.13 14.72
C SER A 100 5.84 -6.82 13.66
N GLU A 101 7.17 -6.86 13.86
CA GLU A 101 8.16 -7.57 13.04
C GLU A 101 8.39 -9.04 13.47
N ALA A 102 7.54 -9.61 14.32
CA ALA A 102 7.65 -11.02 14.72
C ALA A 102 7.32 -11.99 13.57
N SER A 103 6.57 -11.51 12.58
CA SER A 103 6.12 -12.25 11.39
C SER A 103 5.98 -11.30 10.22
N ASP A 104 5.87 -11.86 9.01
CA ASP A 104 5.61 -11.05 7.83
C ASP A 104 4.14 -10.59 7.81
N SER A 105 3.94 -9.33 7.47
CA SER A 105 2.64 -8.70 7.22
C SER A 105 2.75 -7.87 5.96
N GLU A 106 1.91 -8.16 4.95
CA GLU A 106 2.06 -7.68 3.57
C GLU A 106 0.71 -7.35 2.94
N ASP A 107 0.77 -6.70 1.78
CA ASP A 107 -0.38 -6.40 0.91
C ASP A 107 -1.54 -5.70 1.64
N PRO A 108 -1.30 -4.55 2.28
CA PRO A 108 -2.35 -3.83 2.97
C PRO A 108 -3.32 -3.17 2.00
N THR A 109 -4.61 -3.14 2.37
CA THR A 109 -5.66 -2.44 1.62
C THR A 109 -6.65 -1.76 2.56
N TRP A 110 -7.06 -0.52 2.21
CA TRP A 110 -8.01 0.27 2.99
C TRP A 110 -9.45 -0.18 2.77
N SER A 111 -10.25 -0.21 3.85
CA SER A 111 -11.71 -0.27 3.69
C SER A 111 -12.23 1.01 3.02
N PRO A 112 -13.33 0.94 2.23
CA PRO A 112 -13.88 2.10 1.52
C PRO A 112 -14.24 3.30 2.42
N ASP A 113 -14.50 3.05 3.69
CA ASP A 113 -14.79 4.10 4.69
C ASP A 113 -13.54 4.61 5.43
N GLY A 114 -12.36 4.01 5.17
CA GLY A 114 -11.08 4.37 5.76
C GLY A 114 -10.94 4.02 7.24
N ARG A 115 -11.84 3.24 7.82
CA ARG A 115 -11.78 2.85 9.24
C ARG A 115 -10.91 1.64 9.49
N PHE A 116 -10.75 0.77 8.49
CA PHE A 116 -10.03 -0.50 8.61
C PHE A 116 -8.96 -0.65 7.53
N ILE A 117 -8.00 -1.52 7.84
CA ILE A 117 -6.98 -2.00 6.89
C ILE A 117 -7.01 -3.53 6.95
N ALA A 118 -7.21 -4.18 5.79
CA ALA A 118 -7.00 -5.61 5.65
C ALA A 118 -5.57 -5.86 5.14
N PHE A 119 -4.97 -6.98 5.52
CA PHE A 119 -3.61 -7.35 5.15
C PHE A 119 -3.39 -8.84 5.24
N SER A 120 -2.35 -9.36 4.60
CA SER A 120 -1.90 -10.74 4.70
C SER A 120 -0.86 -10.88 5.80
N SER A 121 -0.87 -11.96 6.58
CA SER A 121 0.19 -12.23 7.57
C SER A 121 0.38 -13.72 7.83
N ASN A 122 1.65 -14.14 7.98
CA ASN A 122 2.03 -15.51 8.30
C ASN A 122 2.22 -15.76 9.81
N ARG A 123 1.71 -14.87 10.67
CA ARG A 123 1.86 -14.96 12.14
C ARG A 123 1.28 -16.23 12.77
N ALA A 124 0.42 -16.95 12.07
CA ALA A 124 -0.15 -18.23 12.47
C ALA A 124 0.45 -19.43 11.70
N GLY A 125 1.65 -19.27 11.13
CA GLY A 125 2.38 -20.29 10.36
C GLY A 125 2.21 -20.12 8.85
N LYS A 126 0.98 -20.16 8.33
CA LYS A 126 0.65 -19.84 6.94
C LYS A 126 0.12 -18.43 6.81
N TYR A 127 0.09 -17.90 5.59
CA TYR A 127 -0.51 -16.61 5.31
C TYR A 127 -2.04 -16.70 5.44
N HIS A 128 -2.60 -15.78 6.19
CA HIS A 128 -4.04 -15.58 6.31
C HIS A 128 -4.36 -14.10 6.23
N LEU A 129 -5.61 -13.78 5.90
CA LEU A 129 -6.09 -12.43 5.91
C LEU A 129 -6.43 -11.99 7.33
N TYR A 130 -5.99 -10.80 7.66
CA TYR A 130 -6.26 -10.10 8.90
C TYR A 130 -6.90 -8.76 8.61
N VAL A 131 -7.60 -8.22 9.59
CA VAL A 131 -8.10 -6.85 9.59
C VAL A 131 -7.71 -6.17 10.89
N MET A 132 -7.43 -4.87 10.80
CA MET A 132 -7.16 -3.98 11.93
C MET A 132 -7.86 -2.65 11.74
N GLN A 133 -8.02 -1.88 12.81
CA GLN A 133 -8.38 -0.48 12.70
C GLN A 133 -7.28 0.31 11.98
N ALA A 134 -7.62 1.43 11.37
CA ALA A 134 -6.66 2.33 10.72
C ALA A 134 -5.53 2.82 11.67
N SER A 135 -5.78 2.77 12.98
CA SER A 135 -4.78 3.02 14.03
C SER A 135 -3.77 1.88 14.22
N GLY A 136 -3.98 0.70 13.63
CA GLY A 136 -3.18 -0.50 13.86
C GLY A 136 -3.68 -1.39 15.00
N GLU A 137 -4.72 -0.95 15.72
CA GLU A 137 -5.30 -1.66 16.86
C GLU A 137 -6.32 -2.72 16.44
N ASN A 138 -6.71 -3.59 17.40
CA ASN A 138 -7.77 -4.60 17.24
C ASN A 138 -7.56 -5.52 16.03
N GLN A 139 -6.32 -6.01 15.88
CA GLN A 139 -5.96 -6.94 14.81
C GLN A 139 -6.63 -8.29 15.03
N ARG A 140 -7.41 -8.74 14.05
CA ARG A 140 -8.08 -10.05 14.09
C ARG A 140 -7.96 -10.76 12.76
N ARG A 141 -7.89 -12.10 12.85
CA ARG A 141 -7.86 -12.98 11.68
C ARG A 141 -9.24 -13.04 11.02
N LEU A 142 -9.29 -13.03 9.70
CA LEU A 142 -10.51 -13.16 8.90
C LEU A 142 -10.67 -14.55 8.29
N THR A 143 -9.57 -15.16 7.83
CA THR A 143 -9.60 -16.45 7.13
C THR A 143 -8.91 -17.55 7.91
N GLY A 144 -9.35 -18.79 7.69
CA GLY A 144 -8.87 -19.99 8.40
C GLY A 144 -8.69 -21.19 7.46
N SER A 145 -8.46 -20.96 6.16
CA SER A 145 -8.24 -22.00 5.18
C SER A 145 -6.99 -22.85 5.47
N GLY A 146 -6.93 -24.03 4.86
CA GLY A 146 -5.75 -24.91 4.94
C GLY A 146 -4.58 -24.46 4.05
N GLY A 147 -4.76 -23.45 3.18
CA GLY A 147 -3.78 -22.88 2.28
C GLY A 147 -3.31 -21.49 2.70
N ASP A 148 -2.55 -20.82 1.82
CA ASP A 148 -2.16 -19.43 1.99
C ASP A 148 -3.24 -18.52 1.37
N ASP A 149 -3.71 -17.55 2.19
CA ASP A 149 -4.63 -16.49 1.78
C ASP A 149 -3.85 -15.18 1.73
N THR A 150 -3.76 -14.57 0.56
CA THR A 150 -2.97 -13.34 0.33
C THR A 150 -3.75 -12.32 -0.50
N LYS A 151 -3.24 -11.07 -0.56
CA LYS A 151 -3.75 -9.99 -1.41
C LYS A 151 -5.24 -9.70 -1.20
N PRO A 152 -5.64 -9.27 0.01
CA PRO A 152 -7.02 -8.89 0.28
C PRO A 152 -7.46 -7.73 -0.61
N SER A 153 -8.75 -7.69 -0.90
CA SER A 153 -9.39 -6.57 -1.59
C SER A 153 -10.76 -6.30 -0.97
N TRP A 154 -11.17 -5.05 -0.96
CA TRP A 154 -12.50 -4.66 -0.49
C TRP A 154 -13.44 -4.47 -1.67
N SER A 155 -14.70 -4.89 -1.52
CA SER A 155 -15.75 -4.46 -2.44
C SER A 155 -16.10 -3.00 -2.20
N ALA A 156 -16.50 -2.30 -3.27
CA ALA A 156 -17.14 -1.00 -3.11
C ALA A 156 -18.38 -1.15 -2.20
N ARG A 157 -18.63 -0.14 -1.37
CA ARG A 157 -19.86 -0.11 -0.58
C ARG A 157 -21.04 -0.05 -1.56
N LEU A 158 -21.88 -1.07 -1.55
CA LEU A 158 -23.18 -0.98 -2.20
C LEU A 158 -23.96 0.11 -1.45
N LEU A 159 -24.29 1.19 -2.12
CA LEU A 159 -25.26 2.16 -1.62
C LEU A 159 -26.63 1.52 -1.87
N ASP A 160 -27.28 1.06 -0.78
CA ASP A 160 -28.67 0.65 -0.80
C ASP A 160 -29.58 1.88 -0.99
#